data_f1434c34e30ca8d7f1debfe372ca04dd
#
_entry.id   f1434c34e30ca8d7f1debfe372ca04dd
#
_cell.length_a   1.000
_cell.length_b   1.000
_cell.length_c   1.000
_cell.angle_alpha   90.00
_cell.angle_beta   90.00
_cell.angle_gamma   90.00
#
_symmetry.space_group_name_H-M   'P 1'
#
loop_
_entity.id
_entity.type
_entity.pdbx_description
1 polymer ?
#
loop_
_entity_poly.entity_id
_entity_poly.type
_entity_poly.pdbx_seq_one_letter_code
_entity_poly.pdbx_strand_id
1 'polypeptide(L)'
;IKVGDKVSEGSPILTLETVGKTESAAEPEPPKKAEPSVPAIAAKPYAGHADHACEVLVLGAGPGGYSAAFRAADLGAKTILVDRWPALGGVCLNVGCIPSKALLHTAFVIDEAAALGKHGITFAAPKIDLKKLAAFKDAVVGKLTGGLASIAKARKVTTLQGVGTFVDDHHMKVVYADGHEETVRFEKAIIAAGSEAVELPFLPSDPRIVDSTGA
;
A
#
# COMPACT_ATOMS: atom_id res chain seq x y z
N ILE A 1 -15.89 33.44 7.05
CA ILE A 1 -16.12 33.13 8.48
C ILE A 1 -15.24 34.05 9.33
N LYS A 2 -15.77 34.61 10.40
CA LYS A 2 -15.04 35.43 11.36
C LYS A 2 -14.84 34.63 12.67
N VAL A 3 -13.85 35.06 13.48
CA VAL A 3 -13.63 34.44 14.79
C VAL A 3 -14.88 34.65 15.65
N GLY A 4 -15.49 33.56 16.12
CA GLY A 4 -16.73 33.59 16.92
C GLY A 4 -17.97 33.13 16.17
N ASP A 5 -17.91 32.93 14.84
CA ASP A 5 -19.03 32.40 14.09
C ASP A 5 -19.29 30.91 14.43
N LYS A 6 -20.57 30.57 14.63
CA LYS A 6 -20.98 29.17 14.81
C LYS A 6 -21.12 28.52 13.46
N VAL A 7 -20.39 27.44 13.25
CA VAL A 7 -20.46 26.61 12.04
C VAL A 7 -21.09 25.26 12.36
N SER A 8 -21.87 24.72 11.44
CA SER A 8 -22.46 23.38 11.51
C SER A 8 -22.19 22.64 10.19
N GLU A 9 -22.52 21.37 10.15
CA GLU A 9 -22.40 20.56 8.94
C GLU A 9 -23.14 21.24 7.77
N GLY A 10 -22.43 21.44 6.64
CA GLY A 10 -22.94 22.14 5.46
C GLY A 10 -22.71 23.67 5.45
N SER A 11 -22.14 24.27 6.52
CA SER A 11 -21.80 25.70 6.49
C SER A 11 -20.65 25.96 5.51
N PRO A 12 -20.77 26.92 4.55
CA PRO A 12 -19.67 27.27 3.67
C PRO A 12 -18.56 27.95 4.47
N ILE A 13 -17.37 27.32 4.54
CA ILE A 13 -16.22 27.84 5.28
C ILE A 13 -15.22 28.59 4.41
N LEU A 14 -15.27 28.38 3.08
CA LEU A 14 -14.41 29.04 2.13
C LEU A 14 -15.12 29.14 0.77
N THR A 15 -15.02 30.28 0.12
CA THR A 15 -15.41 30.45 -1.27
C THR A 15 -14.15 30.70 -2.10
N LEU A 16 -13.87 29.85 -3.09
CA LEU A 16 -12.77 30.04 -4.03
C LEU A 16 -13.30 30.82 -5.24
N GLU A 17 -12.86 32.06 -5.40
CA GLU A 17 -13.04 32.78 -6.66
C GLU A 17 -11.93 32.35 -7.63
N THR A 18 -12.27 31.62 -8.66
CA THR A 18 -11.35 31.40 -9.79
C THR A 18 -11.23 32.68 -10.58
N VAL A 19 -10.18 33.43 -10.35
CA VAL A 19 -9.78 34.54 -11.23
C VAL A 19 -9.51 33.94 -12.61
N GLY A 20 -10.22 34.46 -13.60
CA GLY A 20 -10.43 34.01 -14.95
C GLY A 20 -9.29 33.21 -15.60
N LYS A 21 -9.70 32.27 -16.49
CA LYS A 21 -8.83 31.51 -17.38
C LYS A 21 -7.69 32.38 -17.91
N THR A 22 -6.53 32.30 -17.25
CA THR A 22 -5.28 32.50 -17.94
C THR A 22 -5.13 31.25 -18.82
N GLU A 23 -5.14 31.41 -20.13
CA GLU A 23 -4.69 30.37 -21.04
C GLU A 23 -3.34 29.90 -20.52
N SER A 24 -3.34 28.71 -19.95
CA SER A 24 -2.12 28.02 -19.58
C SER A 24 -1.36 27.86 -20.90
N ALA A 25 -0.30 28.63 -21.06
CA ALA A 25 0.69 28.34 -22.08
C ALA A 25 1.04 26.86 -21.89
N ALA A 26 0.83 26.06 -22.93
CA ALA A 26 1.12 24.65 -22.93
C ALA A 26 2.56 24.48 -22.44
N GLU A 27 2.69 23.85 -21.27
CA GLU A 27 3.99 23.41 -20.76
C GLU A 27 4.60 22.53 -21.88
N PRO A 28 5.80 22.82 -22.37
CA PRO A 28 6.37 22.03 -23.45
C PRO A 28 6.39 20.57 -23.00
N GLU A 29 5.69 19.71 -23.73
CA GLU A 29 5.74 18.26 -23.50
C GLU A 29 7.20 17.86 -23.36
N PRO A 30 7.59 17.16 -22.27
CA PRO A 30 8.95 16.65 -22.16
C PRO A 30 9.23 15.81 -23.40
N PRO A 31 10.43 15.92 -24.01
CA PRO A 31 10.72 15.19 -25.23
C PRO A 31 10.41 13.72 -24.99
N LYS A 32 9.51 13.14 -25.80
CA LYS A 32 9.21 11.70 -25.80
C LYS A 32 10.57 11.01 -25.96
N LYS A 33 11.13 10.53 -24.84
CA LYS A 33 12.22 9.58 -24.90
C LYS A 33 11.71 8.43 -25.76
N ALA A 34 12.37 8.16 -26.86
CA ALA A 34 12.13 6.97 -27.63
C ALA A 34 12.22 5.80 -26.66
N GLU A 35 11.08 5.16 -26.39
CA GLU A 35 11.06 3.93 -25.60
C GLU A 35 11.98 2.96 -26.34
N PRO A 36 12.94 2.34 -25.65
CA PRO A 36 13.70 1.27 -26.25
C PRO A 36 12.69 0.24 -26.70
N SER A 37 12.59 -0.01 -27.99
CA SER A 37 11.75 -1.07 -28.55
C SER A 37 12.32 -2.41 -28.08
N VAL A 38 11.89 -2.84 -26.89
CA VAL A 38 12.12 -4.21 -26.45
C VAL A 38 11.33 -5.07 -27.46
N PRO A 39 11.98 -6.01 -28.17
CA PRO A 39 11.25 -6.87 -29.08
C PRO A 39 10.14 -7.55 -28.27
N ALA A 40 8.90 -7.35 -28.69
CA ALA A 40 7.76 -7.99 -28.08
C ALA A 40 7.97 -9.50 -28.26
N ILE A 41 8.32 -10.19 -27.17
CA ILE A 41 8.27 -11.64 -27.13
C ILE A 41 6.78 -11.95 -27.19
N ALA A 42 6.29 -12.32 -28.38
CA ALA A 42 4.92 -12.75 -28.58
C ALA A 42 4.70 -14.00 -27.72
N ALA A 43 4.15 -13.82 -26.54
CA ALA A 43 3.68 -14.94 -25.73
C ALA A 43 2.58 -15.67 -26.53
N LYS A 44 2.62 -17.00 -26.49
CA LYS A 44 1.55 -17.79 -27.13
C LYS A 44 0.25 -17.50 -26.37
N PRO A 45 -0.86 -17.18 -27.07
CA PRO A 45 -2.14 -16.92 -26.43
C PRO A 45 -2.54 -18.11 -25.53
N TYR A 46 -2.99 -17.83 -24.33
CA TYR A 46 -3.50 -18.83 -23.42
C TYR A 46 -4.80 -19.42 -23.97
N ALA A 47 -4.83 -20.73 -24.19
CA ALA A 47 -5.98 -21.45 -24.74
C ALA A 47 -6.79 -22.22 -23.67
N GLY A 48 -6.45 -22.03 -22.38
CA GLY A 48 -7.11 -22.69 -21.26
C GLY A 48 -8.37 -21.97 -20.77
N HIS A 49 -8.97 -22.54 -19.73
CA HIS A 49 -10.11 -21.93 -19.02
C HIS A 49 -9.61 -20.84 -18.07
N ALA A 50 -10.37 -19.75 -17.95
CA ALA A 50 -10.15 -18.73 -16.93
C ALA A 50 -11.19 -18.88 -15.81
N ASP A 51 -10.74 -19.06 -14.58
CA ASP A 51 -11.59 -19.23 -13.40
C ASP A 51 -12.24 -17.92 -12.99
N HIS A 52 -11.52 -16.82 -13.24
CA HIS A 52 -11.98 -15.45 -12.96
C HIS A 52 -11.83 -14.58 -14.19
N ALA A 53 -12.67 -13.53 -14.26
CA ALA A 53 -12.54 -12.48 -15.28
C ALA A 53 -12.80 -11.12 -14.65
N CYS A 54 -11.98 -10.13 -15.00
CA CYS A 54 -12.11 -8.74 -14.57
C CYS A 54 -11.72 -7.76 -15.69
N GLU A 55 -12.09 -6.50 -15.51
CA GLU A 55 -11.66 -5.41 -16.40
C GLU A 55 -10.27 -4.93 -15.98
N VAL A 56 -10.04 -4.81 -14.65
CA VAL A 56 -8.75 -4.36 -14.11
C VAL A 56 -8.21 -5.38 -13.13
N LEU A 57 -7.04 -5.91 -13.45
CA LEU A 57 -6.23 -6.72 -12.54
C LEU A 57 -5.17 -5.84 -11.89
N VAL A 58 -4.98 -5.96 -10.58
CA VAL A 58 -3.89 -5.30 -9.87
C VAL A 58 -3.03 -6.37 -9.20
N LEU A 59 -1.74 -6.38 -9.52
CA LEU A 59 -0.75 -7.26 -8.90
C LEU A 59 0.00 -6.52 -7.81
N GLY A 60 -0.16 -6.96 -6.57
CA GLY A 60 0.42 -6.37 -5.37
C GLY A 60 -0.55 -5.48 -4.61
N ALA A 61 -0.73 -5.73 -3.30
CA ALA A 61 -1.65 -5.02 -2.42
C ALA A 61 -0.97 -4.01 -1.48
N GLY A 62 0.21 -3.53 -1.84
CA GLY A 62 0.86 -2.40 -1.18
C GLY A 62 0.13 -1.07 -1.45
N PRO A 63 0.63 0.09 -0.93
CA PRO A 63 -0.03 1.39 -1.07
C PRO A 63 -0.39 1.77 -2.51
N GLY A 64 0.47 1.48 -3.47
CA GLY A 64 0.17 1.69 -4.88
C GLY A 64 -0.95 0.79 -5.39
N GLY A 65 -0.91 -0.49 -5.03
CA GLY A 65 -1.86 -1.49 -5.52
C GLY A 65 -3.26 -1.35 -4.95
N TYR A 66 -3.43 -1.30 -3.62
CA TYR A 66 -4.77 -1.13 -3.07
C TYR A 66 -5.40 0.22 -3.46
N SER A 67 -4.59 1.28 -3.58
CA SER A 67 -5.09 2.58 -4.04
C SER A 67 -5.59 2.51 -5.48
N ALA A 68 -4.83 1.85 -6.37
CA ALA A 68 -5.22 1.65 -7.75
C ALA A 68 -6.48 0.78 -7.87
N ALA A 69 -6.53 -0.33 -7.12
CA ALA A 69 -7.68 -1.25 -7.12
C ALA A 69 -8.96 -0.55 -6.62
N PHE A 70 -8.86 0.22 -5.53
CA PHE A 70 -10.00 0.96 -4.99
C PHE A 70 -10.47 2.04 -5.96
N ARG A 71 -9.54 2.75 -6.60
CA ARG A 71 -9.89 3.75 -7.59
C ARG A 71 -10.53 3.15 -8.83
N ALA A 72 -10.03 2.02 -9.33
CA ALA A 72 -10.64 1.31 -10.45
C ALA A 72 -12.09 0.89 -10.12
N ALA A 73 -12.31 0.33 -8.92
CA ALA A 73 -13.63 -0.04 -8.45
C ALA A 73 -14.56 1.16 -8.27
N ASP A 74 -14.06 2.30 -7.74
CA ASP A 74 -14.84 3.56 -7.62
C ASP A 74 -15.25 4.13 -8.99
N LEU A 75 -14.49 3.82 -10.05
CA LEU A 75 -14.83 4.16 -11.44
C LEU A 75 -15.75 3.14 -12.11
N GLY A 76 -16.22 2.14 -11.38
CA GLY A 76 -17.16 1.12 -11.84
C GLY A 76 -16.53 -0.11 -12.49
N ALA A 77 -15.20 -0.21 -12.56
CA ALA A 77 -14.54 -1.37 -13.14
C ALA A 77 -14.61 -2.60 -12.23
N LYS A 78 -14.92 -3.76 -12.81
CA LYS A 78 -14.78 -5.05 -12.12
C LYS A 78 -13.29 -5.31 -11.85
N THR A 79 -12.89 -5.27 -10.57
CA THR A 79 -11.48 -5.27 -10.17
C THR A 79 -11.12 -6.50 -9.36
N ILE A 80 -9.98 -7.12 -9.71
CA ILE A 80 -9.33 -8.18 -8.92
C ILE A 80 -7.96 -7.69 -8.47
N LEU A 81 -7.66 -7.88 -7.19
CA LEU A 81 -6.39 -7.56 -6.53
C LEU A 81 -5.71 -8.86 -6.10
N VAL A 82 -4.52 -9.12 -6.62
CA VAL A 82 -3.73 -10.33 -6.33
C VAL A 82 -2.54 -9.94 -5.47
N ASP A 83 -2.33 -10.64 -4.35
CA ASP A 83 -1.14 -10.47 -3.52
C ASP A 83 -0.73 -11.80 -2.89
N ARG A 84 0.58 -12.01 -2.72
CA ARG A 84 1.12 -13.21 -2.06
C ARG A 84 0.91 -13.21 -0.54
N TRP A 85 0.74 -12.05 0.06
CA TRP A 85 0.61 -11.89 1.50
C TRP A 85 -0.84 -11.95 1.97
N PRO A 86 -1.10 -12.45 3.19
CA PRO A 86 -2.46 -12.64 3.68
C PRO A 86 -3.18 -11.34 4.04
N ALA A 87 -2.43 -10.27 4.31
CA ALA A 87 -2.99 -8.99 4.68
C ALA A 87 -2.67 -7.93 3.63
N LEU A 88 -3.68 -7.13 3.25
CA LEU A 88 -3.49 -5.96 2.41
C LEU A 88 -2.58 -4.93 3.11
N GLY A 89 -1.92 -4.09 2.34
CA GLY A 89 -1.08 -3.01 2.86
C GLY A 89 0.40 -3.13 2.48
N GLY A 90 0.83 -4.30 1.98
CA GLY A 90 2.20 -4.56 1.55
C GLY A 90 3.24 -4.32 2.64
N VAL A 91 4.48 -4.11 2.26
CA VAL A 91 5.61 -3.82 3.17
C VAL A 91 5.30 -2.62 4.06
N CYS A 92 4.71 -1.55 3.51
CA CYS A 92 4.49 -0.31 4.26
C CYS A 92 3.64 -0.52 5.52
N LEU A 93 2.48 -1.18 5.41
CA LEU A 93 1.59 -1.33 6.55
C LEU A 93 2.00 -2.48 7.48
N ASN A 94 2.49 -3.57 6.91
CA ASN A 94 2.74 -4.78 7.68
C ASN A 94 4.10 -4.80 8.38
N VAL A 95 5.16 -4.35 7.71
CA VAL A 95 6.54 -4.51 8.20
C VAL A 95 7.43 -3.27 8.00
N GLY A 96 6.86 -2.14 7.58
CA GLY A 96 7.62 -0.93 7.25
C GLY A 96 7.12 0.32 7.94
N CYS A 97 6.46 1.19 7.20
CA CYS A 97 6.08 2.55 7.63
C CYS A 97 5.27 2.58 8.91
N ILE A 98 4.28 1.71 9.05
CA ILE A 98 3.33 1.77 10.16
C ILE A 98 3.96 1.23 11.45
N PRO A 99 4.54 0.03 11.51
CA PRO A 99 5.18 -0.44 12.73
C PRO A 99 6.34 0.46 13.15
N SER A 100 7.17 0.94 12.22
CA SER A 100 8.28 1.84 12.55
C SER A 100 7.79 3.17 13.12
N LYS A 101 6.77 3.79 12.53
CA LYS A 101 6.22 5.05 13.06
C LYS A 101 5.54 4.90 14.42
N ALA A 102 4.89 3.77 14.68
CA ALA A 102 4.32 3.49 15.99
C ALA A 102 5.42 3.44 17.08
N LEU A 103 6.52 2.75 16.79
CA LEU A 103 7.65 2.65 17.73
C LEU A 103 8.42 3.96 17.84
N LEU A 104 8.71 4.65 16.73
CA LEU A 104 9.40 5.93 16.73
C LEU A 104 8.61 7.01 17.46
N HIS A 105 7.27 7.04 17.34
CA HIS A 105 6.46 7.96 18.12
C HIS A 105 6.56 7.67 19.62
N THR A 106 6.58 6.41 20.02
CA THR A 106 6.77 6.03 21.43
C THR A 106 8.14 6.49 21.96
N ALA A 107 9.20 6.30 21.17
CA ALA A 107 10.54 6.79 21.51
C ALA A 107 10.56 8.32 21.63
N PHE A 108 9.96 9.02 20.66
CA PHE A 108 9.85 10.48 20.67
C PHE A 108 9.19 11.01 21.95
N VAL A 109 8.10 10.40 22.41
CA VAL A 109 7.43 10.81 23.66
C VAL A 109 8.34 10.65 24.88
N ILE A 110 9.16 9.62 24.91
CA ILE A 110 10.14 9.40 26.00
C ILE A 110 11.21 10.50 25.97
N ASP A 111 11.72 10.83 24.79
CA ASP A 111 12.75 11.85 24.61
C ASP A 111 12.22 13.25 24.95
N GLU A 112 10.99 13.56 24.52
CA GLU A 112 10.32 14.83 24.86
C GLU A 112 10.11 14.97 26.37
N ALA A 113 9.66 13.90 27.05
CA ALA A 113 9.52 13.92 28.50
C ALA A 113 10.87 14.18 29.21
N ALA A 114 11.94 13.52 28.74
CA ALA A 114 13.28 13.73 29.28
C ALA A 114 13.80 15.17 29.03
N ALA A 115 13.50 15.75 27.87
CA ALA A 115 13.89 17.11 27.51
C ALA A 115 13.28 18.18 28.41
N LEU A 116 12.10 17.94 29.01
CA LEU A 116 11.46 18.84 29.95
C LEU A 116 12.28 19.09 31.22
N GLY A 117 13.27 18.23 31.51
CA GLY A 117 14.25 18.45 32.59
C GLY A 117 14.97 19.79 32.47
N LYS A 118 15.23 20.29 31.26
CA LYS A 118 15.83 21.59 30.97
C LYS A 118 14.93 22.78 31.42
N HIS A 119 13.66 22.52 31.58
CA HIS A 119 12.65 23.49 32.02
C HIS A 119 12.21 23.28 33.46
N GLY A 120 12.96 22.44 34.21
CA GLY A 120 12.69 22.19 35.64
C GLY A 120 11.63 21.13 35.92
N ILE A 121 11.19 20.37 34.88
CA ILE A 121 10.21 19.29 35.03
C ILE A 121 10.92 17.96 34.85
N THR A 122 11.02 17.18 35.91
CA THR A 122 11.77 15.90 35.89
C THR A 122 10.81 14.73 36.04
N PHE A 123 10.93 13.74 35.12
CA PHE A 123 10.23 12.47 35.20
C PHE A 123 11.22 11.36 35.65
N ALA A 124 10.71 10.36 36.35
CA ALA A 124 11.47 9.15 36.60
C ALA A 124 11.76 8.40 35.30
N ALA A 125 12.83 7.61 35.27
CA ALA A 125 13.14 6.75 34.12
C ALA A 125 11.97 5.81 33.82
N PRO A 126 11.57 5.66 32.56
CA PRO A 126 10.44 4.85 32.19
C PRO A 126 10.72 3.35 32.42
N LYS A 127 9.71 2.62 32.88
CA LYS A 127 9.73 1.15 32.87
C LYS A 127 9.12 0.68 31.56
N ILE A 128 9.89 -0.01 30.74
CA ILE A 128 9.47 -0.47 29.42
C ILE A 128 9.11 -1.97 29.49
N ASP A 129 7.88 -2.29 29.14
CA ASP A 129 7.41 -3.66 28.92
C ASP A 129 7.39 -3.93 27.42
N LEU A 130 8.41 -4.64 26.93
CA LEU A 130 8.58 -4.92 25.50
C LEU A 130 7.43 -5.74 24.91
N LYS A 131 6.80 -6.64 25.70
CA LYS A 131 5.66 -7.43 25.22
C LYS A 131 4.43 -6.54 24.95
N LYS A 132 4.16 -5.59 25.87
CA LYS A 132 3.07 -4.64 25.68
C LYS A 132 3.36 -3.66 24.54
N LEU A 133 4.61 -3.25 24.37
CA LEU A 133 5.02 -2.38 23.27
C LEU A 133 4.85 -3.08 21.91
N ALA A 134 5.28 -4.35 21.80
CA ALA A 134 5.05 -5.15 20.61
C ALA A 134 3.54 -5.32 20.30
N ALA A 135 2.75 -5.69 21.32
CA ALA A 135 1.31 -5.82 21.18
C ALA A 135 0.63 -4.50 20.76
N PHE A 136 1.08 -3.36 21.23
CA PHE A 136 0.61 -2.04 20.78
C PHE A 136 0.93 -1.84 19.29
N LYS A 137 2.18 -2.10 18.87
CA LYS A 137 2.58 -2.03 17.45
C LYS A 137 1.67 -2.90 16.58
N ASP A 138 1.47 -4.16 16.99
CA ASP A 138 0.66 -5.13 16.24
C ASP A 138 -0.82 -4.70 16.16
N ALA A 139 -1.36 -4.13 17.22
CA ALA A 139 -2.72 -3.59 17.23
C ALA A 139 -2.90 -2.42 16.25
N VAL A 140 -1.90 -1.53 16.13
CA VAL A 140 -1.92 -0.44 15.16
C VAL A 140 -1.91 -0.99 13.73
N VAL A 141 -1.03 -1.95 13.42
CA VAL A 141 -0.96 -2.62 12.12
C VAL A 141 -2.29 -3.31 11.80
N GLY A 142 -2.79 -4.13 12.72
CA GLY A 142 -4.03 -4.88 12.54
C GLY A 142 -5.26 -3.99 12.31
N LYS A 143 -5.33 -2.83 12.99
CA LYS A 143 -6.40 -1.85 12.78
C LYS A 143 -6.38 -1.30 11.35
N LEU A 144 -5.22 -0.96 10.82
CA LEU A 144 -5.10 -0.36 9.49
C LEU A 144 -5.30 -1.38 8.38
N THR A 145 -4.70 -2.57 8.49
CA THR A 145 -4.88 -3.65 7.50
C THR A 145 -6.30 -4.16 7.47
N GLY A 146 -6.96 -4.30 8.64
CA GLY A 146 -8.38 -4.64 8.74
C GLY A 146 -9.28 -3.57 8.13
N GLY A 147 -8.91 -2.29 8.26
CA GLY A 147 -9.56 -1.18 7.57
C GLY A 147 -9.50 -1.33 6.05
N LEU A 148 -8.34 -1.67 5.49
CA LEU A 148 -8.20 -1.91 4.04
C LEU A 148 -9.05 -3.09 3.56
N ALA A 149 -9.09 -4.19 4.31
CA ALA A 149 -9.94 -5.34 3.97
C ALA A 149 -11.43 -4.96 3.94
N SER A 150 -11.87 -4.13 4.91
CA SER A 150 -13.23 -3.62 4.96
C SER A 150 -13.54 -2.71 3.77
N ILE A 151 -12.61 -1.85 3.37
CA ILE A 151 -12.74 -0.98 2.19
C ILE A 151 -12.79 -1.80 0.91
N ALA A 152 -11.93 -2.81 0.74
CA ALA A 152 -11.96 -3.72 -0.41
C ALA A 152 -13.32 -4.39 -0.56
N LYS A 153 -13.86 -4.91 0.55
CA LYS A 153 -15.20 -5.53 0.58
C LYS A 153 -16.31 -4.53 0.22
N ALA A 154 -16.28 -3.33 0.79
CA ALA A 154 -17.29 -2.29 0.52
C ALA A 154 -17.29 -1.86 -0.97
N ARG A 155 -16.13 -1.83 -1.61
CA ARG A 155 -15.93 -1.52 -3.02
C ARG A 155 -16.09 -2.71 -3.96
N LYS A 156 -16.39 -3.89 -3.42
CA LYS A 156 -16.53 -5.14 -4.19
C LYS A 156 -15.26 -5.51 -4.98
N VAL A 157 -14.10 -5.14 -4.47
CA VAL A 157 -12.82 -5.60 -5.01
C VAL A 157 -12.61 -7.05 -4.58
N THR A 158 -12.48 -7.95 -5.54
CA THR A 158 -12.13 -9.34 -5.26
C THR A 158 -10.64 -9.43 -4.94
N THR A 159 -10.29 -10.04 -3.81
CA THR A 159 -8.90 -10.24 -3.40
C THR A 159 -8.53 -11.71 -3.51
N LEU A 160 -7.43 -12.02 -4.19
CA LEU A 160 -6.88 -13.37 -4.32
C LEU A 160 -5.52 -13.41 -3.64
N GLN A 161 -5.36 -14.32 -2.67
CA GLN A 161 -4.12 -14.49 -1.93
C GLN A 161 -3.27 -15.59 -2.58
N GLY A 162 -2.34 -15.20 -3.43
CA GLY A 162 -1.47 -16.14 -4.13
C GLY A 162 -0.35 -15.43 -4.89
N VAL A 163 0.56 -16.21 -5.44
CA VAL A 163 1.65 -15.72 -6.29
C VAL A 163 1.13 -15.61 -7.72
N GLY A 164 1.03 -14.37 -8.21
CA GLY A 164 0.59 -14.07 -9.57
C GLY A 164 1.75 -14.13 -10.56
N THR A 165 1.56 -14.83 -11.68
CA THR A 165 2.50 -14.88 -12.81
C THR A 165 1.74 -14.64 -14.10
N PHE A 166 2.17 -13.67 -14.90
CA PHE A 166 1.59 -13.44 -16.22
C PHE A 166 1.85 -14.61 -17.15
N VAL A 167 0.79 -15.11 -17.78
CA VAL A 167 0.85 -16.19 -18.78
C VAL A 167 0.95 -15.61 -20.19
N ASP A 168 0.17 -14.56 -20.43
CA ASP A 168 0.19 -13.75 -21.64
C ASP A 168 -0.23 -12.30 -21.30
N ASP A 169 -0.57 -11.49 -22.29
CA ASP A 169 -0.95 -10.09 -22.15
C ASP A 169 -2.33 -9.87 -21.52
N HIS A 170 -3.14 -10.94 -21.36
CA HIS A 170 -4.49 -10.89 -20.80
C HIS A 170 -4.79 -11.96 -19.76
N HIS A 171 -3.83 -12.80 -19.40
CA HIS A 171 -4.04 -13.88 -18.43
C HIS A 171 -2.94 -13.91 -17.37
N MET A 172 -3.36 -14.09 -16.13
CA MET A 172 -2.49 -14.30 -14.98
C MET A 172 -2.85 -15.61 -14.30
N LYS A 173 -1.86 -16.45 -14.06
CA LYS A 173 -1.96 -17.61 -13.20
C LYS A 173 -1.68 -17.18 -11.76
N VAL A 174 -2.54 -17.57 -10.83
CA VAL A 174 -2.38 -17.37 -9.39
C VAL A 174 -2.16 -18.73 -8.74
N VAL A 175 -1.04 -18.89 -8.05
CA VAL A 175 -0.69 -20.12 -7.32
C VAL A 175 -0.91 -19.85 -5.84
N TYR A 176 -1.78 -20.61 -5.22
CA TYR A 176 -2.14 -20.48 -3.80
C TYR A 176 -1.16 -21.26 -2.89
N ALA A 177 -1.22 -21.01 -1.60
CA ALA A 177 -0.30 -21.62 -0.63
C ALA A 177 -0.43 -23.16 -0.52
N ASP A 178 -1.59 -23.71 -0.84
CA ASP A 178 -1.83 -25.16 -0.89
C ASP A 178 -1.42 -25.80 -2.23
N GLY A 179 -0.93 -25.01 -3.17
CA GLY A 179 -0.46 -25.45 -4.48
C GLY A 179 -1.53 -25.52 -5.56
N HIS A 180 -2.81 -25.23 -5.26
CA HIS A 180 -3.79 -25.13 -6.34
C HIS A 180 -3.56 -23.86 -7.18
N GLU A 181 -4.02 -23.88 -8.41
CA GLU A 181 -3.83 -22.81 -9.37
C GLU A 181 -5.17 -22.33 -9.92
N GLU A 182 -5.31 -21.03 -10.07
CA GLU A 182 -6.44 -20.40 -10.77
C GLU A 182 -5.91 -19.43 -11.82
N THR A 183 -6.67 -19.27 -12.91
CA THR A 183 -6.34 -18.34 -13.97
C THR A 183 -7.32 -17.17 -13.97
N VAL A 184 -6.78 -15.96 -13.98
CA VAL A 184 -7.53 -14.70 -14.07
C VAL A 184 -7.36 -14.11 -15.45
N ARG A 185 -8.46 -13.93 -16.19
CA ARG A 185 -8.49 -13.15 -17.41
C ARG A 185 -8.77 -11.70 -17.09
N PHE A 186 -8.04 -10.78 -17.71
CA PHE A 186 -8.18 -9.33 -17.51
C PHE A 186 -8.12 -8.56 -18.82
N GLU A 187 -8.67 -7.34 -18.84
CA GLU A 187 -8.54 -6.42 -19.98
C GLU A 187 -7.32 -5.51 -19.82
N LYS A 188 -7.06 -5.06 -18.59
CA LYS A 188 -5.93 -4.20 -18.23
C LYS A 188 -5.30 -4.69 -16.94
N ALA A 189 -3.98 -4.56 -16.84
CA ALA A 189 -3.25 -4.91 -15.63
C ALA A 189 -2.46 -3.71 -15.09
N ILE A 190 -2.41 -3.60 -13.76
CA ILE A 190 -1.57 -2.65 -13.04
C ILE A 190 -0.58 -3.46 -12.20
N ILE A 191 0.72 -3.29 -12.46
CA ILE A 191 1.79 -3.94 -11.71
C ILE A 191 2.22 -3.02 -10.58
N ALA A 192 1.94 -3.42 -9.34
CA ALA A 192 2.29 -2.73 -8.10
C ALA A 192 2.99 -3.68 -7.12
N ALA A 193 3.84 -4.57 -7.65
CA ALA A 193 4.46 -5.68 -6.92
C ALA A 193 5.41 -5.24 -5.79
N GLY A 194 5.75 -3.94 -5.72
CA GLY A 194 6.57 -3.38 -4.63
C GLY A 194 8.05 -3.70 -4.76
N SER A 195 8.69 -3.89 -3.60
CA SER A 195 10.11 -4.20 -3.48
C SER A 195 10.33 -5.16 -2.31
N GLU A 196 11.49 -5.73 -2.26
CA GLU A 196 11.95 -6.58 -1.15
C GLU A 196 13.31 -6.10 -0.64
N ALA A 197 13.67 -6.52 0.59
CA ALA A 197 14.94 -6.16 1.18
C ALA A 197 16.10 -6.75 0.36
N VAL A 198 17.17 -5.99 0.22
CA VAL A 198 18.39 -6.46 -0.43
C VAL A 198 19.15 -7.36 0.53
N GLU A 199 19.40 -8.58 0.11
CA GLU A 199 20.31 -9.48 0.83
C GLU A 199 21.76 -9.11 0.54
N LEU A 200 22.54 -8.87 1.60
CA LEU A 200 23.95 -8.55 1.46
C LEU A 200 24.78 -9.85 1.53
N PRO A 201 25.46 -10.26 0.45
CA PRO A 201 26.06 -11.59 0.34
C PRO A 201 27.23 -11.83 1.31
N PHE A 202 27.74 -10.79 1.96
CA PHE A 202 28.81 -10.88 2.96
C PHE A 202 28.29 -11.06 4.40
N LEU A 203 26.96 -10.97 4.63
CA LEU A 203 26.40 -11.19 5.96
C LEU A 203 26.32 -12.69 6.27
N PRO A 204 26.71 -13.10 7.47
CA PRO A 204 26.52 -14.48 7.88
C PRO A 204 25.03 -14.79 8.07
N SER A 205 24.66 -16.05 7.82
CA SER A 205 23.33 -16.55 8.19
C SER A 205 23.25 -16.70 9.72
N ASP A 206 22.64 -15.74 10.40
CA ASP A 206 22.45 -15.71 11.86
C ASP A 206 21.02 -15.20 12.14
N PRO A 207 20.23 -15.91 12.97
CA PRO A 207 18.84 -15.54 13.26
C PRO A 207 18.68 -14.21 14.00
N ARG A 208 19.78 -13.62 14.48
CA ARG A 208 19.78 -12.27 15.08
C ARG A 208 19.95 -11.17 14.06
N ILE A 209 20.33 -11.51 12.83
CA ILE A 209 20.42 -10.57 11.71
C ILE A 209 19.09 -10.65 10.96
N VAL A 210 18.31 -9.59 11.05
CA VAL A 210 16.97 -9.51 10.47
C VAL A 210 16.85 -8.26 9.60
N ASP A 211 16.01 -8.31 8.60
CA ASP A 211 15.55 -7.17 7.84
C ASP A 211 14.28 -6.53 8.48
N SER A 212 13.65 -5.60 7.79
CA SER A 212 12.41 -4.96 8.26
C SER A 212 11.22 -5.93 8.36
N THR A 213 11.29 -7.09 7.71
CA THR A 213 10.23 -8.11 7.78
C THR A 213 10.36 -8.94 9.04
N GLY A 214 11.60 -9.16 9.50
CA GLY A 214 11.90 -9.93 10.68
C GLY A 214 11.94 -9.13 12.00
N ALA A 215 11.85 -7.79 11.92
CA ALA A 215 11.99 -6.90 13.08
C ALA A 215 10.69 -6.70 13.88
#